data_113145279e2f7e9eba5f8b54a7761173
#
_entry.id   113145279e2f7e9eba5f8b54a7761173
#
_cell.length_a   1.000
_cell.length_b   1.000
_cell.length_c   1.000
_cell.angle_alpha   90.00
_cell.angle_beta   90.00
_cell.angle_gamma   90.00
#
_symmetry.space_group_name_H-M   'P 1'
#
loop_
_entity.id
_entity.type
_entity.pdbx_description
1 polymer ?
#
loop_
_entity_poly.entity_id
_entity_poly.type
_entity_poly.pdbx_seq_one_letter_code
_entity_poly.pdbx_strand_id
1 'polypeptide(L)'
;METEIIKKILQLEAEQKIRLRDGLNQYNKDKIHEKQLAFHKSNKRNRWVFGGNRSGKTECGAVETVWLARGIHPYKENRPSVQGWVVSLTREVQRDVAQAKVLKYLSPRFIEEIVMVSGKKGAPEYGVIDHIVVRNALGGLSKIGFKSCDQGREKFQGASLDFVWFDEEPPEDIYAECRMRVFDKCGMIFGTMTPLKGLTWVYDEIELNVRNNPEVWTIHMEWKDNPYLDQNEIEAMLSVTSESE
;
A
#
# COMPACT_ATOMS: atom_id res chain seq x y z
N MET A 1 34.07 -31.70 -4.24
CA MET A 1 34.01 -30.53 -5.14
C MET A 1 32.75 -30.55 -6.00
N GLU A 2 32.51 -31.58 -6.83
CA GLU A 2 31.34 -31.69 -7.72
C GLU A 2 30.01 -31.74 -6.96
N THR A 3 29.93 -32.51 -5.89
CA THR A 3 28.73 -32.63 -5.03
C THR A 3 28.37 -31.30 -4.33
N GLU A 4 29.35 -30.48 -4.00
CA GLU A 4 29.18 -29.18 -3.35
C GLU A 4 28.67 -28.12 -4.33
N ILE A 5 29.19 -28.18 -5.57
CA ILE A 5 28.71 -27.34 -6.68
C ILE A 5 27.24 -27.65 -7.01
N ILE A 6 26.87 -28.93 -7.10
CA ILE A 6 25.49 -29.37 -7.35
C ILE A 6 24.55 -28.89 -6.23
N LYS A 7 24.96 -29.03 -4.96
CA LYS A 7 24.16 -28.50 -3.82
C LYS A 7 23.94 -26.98 -3.93
N LYS A 8 24.98 -26.25 -4.31
CA LYS A 8 24.90 -24.80 -4.45
C LYS A 8 24.02 -24.38 -5.63
N ILE A 9 24.06 -25.11 -6.75
CA ILE A 9 23.15 -24.88 -7.89
C ILE A 9 21.72 -25.15 -7.49
N LEU A 10 21.39 -26.25 -6.83
CA LEU A 10 20.05 -26.59 -6.37
C LEU A 10 19.52 -25.57 -5.36
N GLN A 11 20.38 -25.05 -4.49
CA GLN A 11 20.04 -24.00 -3.55
C GLN A 11 19.71 -22.68 -4.29
N LEU A 12 20.54 -22.29 -5.26
CA LEU A 12 20.30 -21.09 -6.08
C LEU A 12 19.02 -21.20 -6.93
N GLU A 13 18.76 -22.38 -7.49
CA GLU A 13 17.51 -22.64 -8.22
C GLU A 13 16.27 -22.58 -7.31
N ALA A 14 16.36 -23.10 -6.08
CA ALA A 14 15.31 -23.00 -5.09
C ALA A 14 15.07 -21.55 -4.66
N GLU A 15 16.12 -20.79 -4.41
CA GLU A 15 16.04 -19.36 -4.09
C GLU A 15 15.47 -18.56 -5.27
N GLN A 16 15.86 -18.88 -6.50
CA GLN A 16 15.30 -18.26 -7.70
C GLN A 16 13.81 -18.57 -7.87
N LYS A 17 13.38 -19.82 -7.62
CA LYS A 17 11.97 -20.22 -7.63
C LYS A 17 11.15 -19.47 -6.56
N ILE A 18 11.73 -19.26 -5.38
CA ILE A 18 11.08 -18.48 -4.31
C ILE A 18 10.94 -17.02 -4.73
N ARG A 19 11.97 -16.41 -5.29
CA ARG A 19 11.94 -15.03 -5.81
C ARG A 19 10.96 -14.84 -6.97
N LEU A 20 10.75 -15.86 -7.78
CA LEU A 20 9.81 -15.83 -8.90
C LEU A 20 8.36 -16.11 -8.48
N ARG A 21 8.10 -16.53 -7.25
CA ARG A 21 6.72 -16.68 -6.77
C ARG A 21 6.02 -15.32 -6.76
N ASP A 22 4.78 -15.32 -7.24
CA ASP A 22 3.95 -14.11 -7.17
C ASP A 22 3.61 -13.85 -5.70
N GLY A 23 4.11 -12.73 -5.15
CA GLY A 23 3.90 -12.34 -3.75
C GLY A 23 2.42 -12.21 -3.40
N LEU A 24 1.57 -11.87 -4.37
CA LEU A 24 0.12 -11.82 -4.19
C LEU A 24 -0.51 -13.17 -3.82
N ASN A 25 0.12 -14.30 -4.17
CA ASN A 25 -0.34 -15.63 -3.74
C ASN A 25 -0.29 -15.81 -2.22
N GLN A 26 0.49 -14.98 -1.52
CA GLN A 26 0.53 -14.97 -0.06
C GLN A 26 -0.66 -14.21 0.55
N TYR A 27 -1.33 -13.39 -0.25
CA TYR A 27 -2.53 -12.64 0.13
C TYR A 27 -3.76 -13.33 -0.49
N ASN A 28 -4.15 -14.46 0.09
CA ASN A 28 -5.22 -15.32 -0.41
C ASN A 28 -6.40 -15.37 0.59
N LYS A 29 -7.49 -16.03 0.19
CA LYS A 29 -8.73 -16.10 0.97
C LYS A 29 -8.55 -16.61 2.40
N ASP A 30 -7.57 -17.48 2.63
CA ASP A 30 -7.33 -18.07 3.97
C ASP A 30 -6.54 -17.11 4.87
N LYS A 31 -6.02 -16.02 4.29
CA LYS A 31 -5.12 -15.06 4.93
C LYS A 31 -5.67 -13.64 4.98
N ILE A 32 -6.76 -13.37 4.30
CA ILE A 32 -7.44 -12.08 4.29
C ILE A 32 -8.58 -12.14 5.28
N HIS A 33 -8.61 -11.24 6.26
CA HIS A 33 -9.77 -11.12 7.12
C HIS A 33 -10.90 -10.31 6.45
N GLU A 34 -12.12 -10.45 6.97
CA GLU A 34 -13.33 -9.89 6.33
C GLU A 34 -13.26 -8.38 6.07
N LYS A 35 -12.68 -7.62 6.99
CA LYS A 35 -12.58 -6.15 6.86
C LYS A 35 -11.60 -5.75 5.76
N GLN A 36 -10.49 -6.49 5.57
CA GLN A 36 -9.60 -6.31 4.42
C GLN A 36 -10.34 -6.60 3.11
N LEU A 37 -11.10 -7.69 3.08
CA LEU A 37 -11.88 -8.05 1.91
C LEU A 37 -12.96 -7.00 1.59
N ALA A 38 -13.63 -6.45 2.61
CA ALA A 38 -14.61 -5.37 2.46
C ALA A 38 -13.98 -4.10 1.86
N PHE A 39 -12.76 -3.74 2.29
CA PHE A 39 -12.01 -2.63 1.71
C PHE A 39 -11.75 -2.84 0.21
N HIS A 40 -11.28 -4.00 -0.19
CA HIS A 40 -11.00 -4.29 -1.60
C HIS A 40 -12.25 -4.35 -2.47
N LYS A 41 -13.37 -4.83 -1.92
CA LYS A 41 -14.65 -4.91 -2.63
C LYS A 41 -15.36 -3.56 -2.75
N SER A 42 -15.08 -2.61 -1.87
CA SER A 42 -15.74 -1.31 -1.90
C SER A 42 -15.44 -0.55 -3.20
N ASN A 43 -16.48 -0.13 -3.92
CA ASN A 43 -16.39 0.64 -5.17
C ASN A 43 -16.29 2.14 -4.93
N LYS A 44 -16.21 2.58 -3.69
CA LYS A 44 -16.07 4.00 -3.37
C LYS A 44 -14.69 4.50 -3.76
N ARG A 45 -14.64 5.71 -4.28
CA ARG A 45 -13.38 6.31 -4.77
C ARG A 45 -12.51 6.89 -3.67
N ASN A 46 -13.07 7.19 -2.51
CA ASN A 46 -12.35 7.68 -1.34
C ASN A 46 -12.58 6.72 -0.16
N ARG A 47 -11.57 5.89 0.12
CA ARG A 47 -11.69 4.77 1.08
C ARG A 47 -10.62 4.84 2.15
N TRP A 48 -11.02 4.74 3.42
CA TRP A 48 -10.09 4.83 4.54
C TRP A 48 -10.21 3.64 5.47
N VAL A 49 -9.05 3.12 5.84
CA VAL A 49 -8.88 2.05 6.82
C VAL A 49 -8.26 2.65 8.06
N PHE A 50 -9.02 2.69 9.13
CA PHE A 50 -8.55 3.08 10.45
C PHE A 50 -8.20 1.83 11.26
N GLY A 51 -7.12 1.87 12.02
CA GLY A 51 -6.78 0.72 12.87
C GLY A 51 -5.46 0.87 13.57
N GLY A 52 -5.32 0.20 14.68
CA GLY A 52 -4.09 0.14 15.44
C GLY A 52 -2.93 -0.52 14.67
N ASN A 53 -1.74 -0.41 15.22
CA ASN A 53 -0.57 -1.09 14.68
C ASN A 53 -0.84 -2.60 14.58
N ARG A 54 -0.32 -3.25 13.53
CA ARG A 54 -0.48 -4.69 13.26
C ARG A 54 -1.91 -5.16 12.94
N SER A 55 -2.88 -4.27 12.75
CA SER A 55 -4.24 -4.65 12.30
C SER A 55 -4.31 -5.16 10.85
N GLY A 56 -3.24 -5.03 10.08
CA GLY A 56 -3.21 -5.45 8.67
C GLY A 56 -3.58 -4.34 7.66
N LYS A 57 -3.77 -3.10 8.12
CA LYS A 57 -4.16 -1.95 7.26
C LYS A 57 -3.18 -1.66 6.12
N THR A 58 -1.87 -1.57 6.41
CA THR A 58 -0.83 -1.28 5.40
C THR A 58 -0.71 -2.41 4.37
N GLU A 59 -0.99 -3.67 4.75
CA GLU A 59 -1.07 -4.78 3.81
C GLU A 59 -2.18 -4.55 2.77
N CYS A 60 -3.35 -4.01 3.19
CA CYS A 60 -4.42 -3.64 2.26
C CYS A 60 -3.96 -2.62 1.22
N GLY A 61 -3.33 -1.53 1.65
CA GLY A 61 -2.84 -0.48 0.77
C GLY A 61 -1.82 -0.99 -0.25
N ALA A 62 -0.87 -1.81 0.20
CA ALA A 62 0.15 -2.38 -0.66
C ALA A 62 -0.45 -3.34 -1.71
N VAL A 63 -1.33 -4.24 -1.30
CA VAL A 63 -1.98 -5.19 -2.22
C VAL A 63 -2.89 -4.49 -3.21
N GLU A 64 -3.70 -3.52 -2.75
CA GLU A 64 -4.54 -2.69 -3.62
C GLU A 64 -3.68 -2.01 -4.70
N THR A 65 -2.58 -1.39 -4.30
CA THR A 65 -1.61 -0.73 -5.20
C THR A 65 -1.06 -1.70 -6.26
N VAL A 66 -0.65 -2.90 -5.84
CA VAL A 66 -0.07 -3.90 -6.75
C VAL A 66 -1.13 -4.47 -7.70
N TRP A 67 -2.35 -4.75 -7.24
CA TRP A 67 -3.44 -5.20 -8.11
C TRP A 67 -3.80 -4.17 -9.16
N LEU A 68 -3.94 -2.89 -8.77
CA LEU A 68 -4.22 -1.80 -9.70
C LEU A 68 -3.11 -1.65 -10.74
N ALA A 69 -1.86 -1.58 -10.31
CA ALA A 69 -0.72 -1.39 -11.20
C ALA A 69 -0.53 -2.57 -12.17
N ARG A 70 -0.80 -3.81 -11.73
CA ARG A 70 -0.70 -4.99 -12.58
C ARG A 70 -1.91 -5.20 -13.49
N GLY A 71 -3.02 -4.45 -13.31
CA GLY A 71 -4.26 -4.63 -14.08
C GLY A 71 -4.92 -5.99 -13.82
N ILE A 72 -4.89 -6.45 -12.57
CA ILE A 72 -5.44 -7.76 -12.14
C ILE A 72 -6.31 -7.66 -10.90
N HIS A 73 -6.88 -6.46 -10.67
CA HIS A 73 -7.73 -6.25 -9.48
C HIS A 73 -8.98 -7.14 -9.57
N PRO A 74 -9.27 -7.97 -8.53
CA PRO A 74 -10.35 -8.96 -8.62
C PRO A 74 -11.76 -8.34 -8.52
N TYR A 75 -11.88 -7.09 -8.06
CA TYR A 75 -13.16 -6.45 -7.75
C TYR A 75 -13.36 -5.10 -8.46
N LYS A 76 -12.40 -4.63 -9.25
CA LYS A 76 -12.47 -3.34 -9.95
C LYS A 76 -12.16 -3.49 -11.43
N GLU A 77 -12.58 -2.52 -12.20
CA GLU A 77 -12.20 -2.43 -13.61
C GLU A 77 -10.67 -2.32 -13.74
N ASN A 78 -10.11 -3.19 -14.54
CA ASN A 78 -8.69 -3.22 -14.83
C ASN A 78 -8.39 -2.38 -16.08
N ARG A 79 -7.32 -1.58 -16.01
CA ARG A 79 -6.87 -0.70 -17.10
C ARG A 79 -5.48 -1.11 -17.58
N PRO A 80 -5.15 -0.97 -18.88
CA PRO A 80 -3.86 -1.41 -19.44
C PRO A 80 -2.67 -0.56 -18.99
N SER A 81 -2.92 0.63 -18.47
CA SER A 81 -1.91 1.52 -17.93
C SER A 81 -2.50 2.30 -16.77
N VAL A 82 -1.82 2.28 -15.64
CA VAL A 82 -2.25 2.94 -14.41
C VAL A 82 -1.07 3.74 -13.85
N GLN A 83 -1.32 4.97 -13.45
CA GLN A 83 -0.35 5.80 -12.76
C GLN A 83 -0.87 6.14 -11.36
N GLY A 84 -0.12 5.78 -10.33
CA GLY A 84 -0.51 6.07 -8.96
C GLY A 84 0.66 6.47 -8.08
N TRP A 85 0.33 7.06 -6.93
CA TRP A 85 1.31 7.40 -5.90
C TRP A 85 1.04 6.63 -4.61
N VAL A 86 2.15 6.25 -3.97
CA VAL A 86 2.22 5.79 -2.59
C VAL A 86 2.84 6.92 -1.79
N VAL A 87 2.11 7.42 -0.81
CA VAL A 87 2.47 8.63 -0.05
C VAL A 87 2.61 8.27 1.42
N SER A 88 3.75 8.56 2.02
CA SER A 88 4.03 8.38 3.45
C SER A 88 4.47 9.71 4.08
N LEU A 89 4.58 9.78 5.40
CA LEU A 89 4.93 11.01 6.10
C LEU A 89 6.36 11.47 5.81
N THR A 90 7.33 10.56 5.90
CA THR A 90 8.75 10.84 5.62
C THR A 90 9.34 9.82 4.64
N ARG A 91 10.50 10.14 4.07
CA ARG A 91 11.20 9.23 3.15
C ARG A 91 11.64 7.94 3.82
N GLU A 92 12.04 8.00 5.08
CA GLU A 92 12.45 6.84 5.87
C GLU A 92 11.26 5.89 6.09
N VAL A 93 10.14 6.43 6.55
CA VAL A 93 8.89 5.65 6.74
C VAL A 93 8.42 5.08 5.40
N GLN A 94 8.48 5.87 4.33
CA GLN A 94 8.10 5.41 3.01
C GLN A 94 8.95 4.22 2.55
N ARG A 95 10.29 4.27 2.72
CA ARG A 95 11.20 3.18 2.39
C ARG A 95 10.95 1.93 3.25
N ASP A 96 10.90 2.11 4.55
CA ASP A 96 10.92 1.02 5.51
C ASP A 96 9.56 0.32 5.66
N VAL A 97 8.46 1.00 5.34
CA VAL A 97 7.10 0.49 5.49
C VAL A 97 6.40 0.31 4.14
N ALA A 98 5.96 1.38 3.50
CA ALA A 98 5.11 1.30 2.32
C ALA A 98 5.83 0.70 1.10
N GLN A 99 7.07 1.15 0.80
CA GLN A 99 7.91 0.60 -0.27
C GLN A 99 8.20 -0.88 -0.04
N ALA A 100 8.63 -1.25 1.16
CA ALA A 100 8.93 -2.64 1.51
C ALA A 100 7.70 -3.56 1.33
N LYS A 101 6.50 -3.07 1.70
CA LYS A 101 5.24 -3.81 1.51
C LYS A 101 4.86 -3.95 0.04
N VAL A 102 5.01 -2.90 -0.76
CA VAL A 102 4.77 -2.99 -2.21
C VAL A 102 5.72 -4.00 -2.85
N LEU A 103 7.02 -3.95 -2.53
CA LEU A 103 8.02 -4.91 -3.05
C LEU A 103 7.75 -6.36 -2.60
N LYS A 104 7.20 -6.57 -1.40
CA LYS A 104 6.79 -7.90 -0.91
C LYS A 104 5.75 -8.54 -1.84
N TYR A 105 4.78 -7.76 -2.33
CA TYR A 105 3.67 -8.25 -3.14
C TYR A 105 3.91 -8.12 -4.65
N LEU A 106 4.79 -7.23 -5.08
CA LEU A 106 5.15 -7.05 -6.49
C LEU A 106 6.32 -7.96 -6.86
N SER A 107 6.02 -9.10 -7.48
CA SER A 107 7.06 -10.03 -7.93
C SER A 107 8.00 -9.36 -8.94
N PRO A 108 9.34 -9.55 -8.83
CA PRO A 108 10.33 -8.95 -9.72
C PRO A 108 10.08 -9.19 -11.21
N ARG A 109 9.45 -10.31 -11.58
CA ARG A 109 9.11 -10.63 -12.98
C ARG A 109 8.13 -9.64 -13.62
N PHE A 110 7.38 -8.86 -12.83
CA PHE A 110 6.44 -7.84 -13.30
C PHE A 110 7.03 -6.43 -13.24
N ILE A 111 8.26 -6.30 -12.77
CA ILE A 111 8.98 -5.03 -12.73
C ILE A 111 9.71 -4.84 -14.05
N GLU A 112 9.41 -3.76 -14.75
CA GLU A 112 10.14 -3.33 -15.95
C GLU A 112 11.36 -2.51 -15.56
N GLU A 113 11.18 -1.55 -14.64
CA GLU A 113 12.22 -0.65 -14.21
C GLU A 113 12.00 -0.20 -12.76
N ILE A 114 13.09 0.01 -12.03
CA ILE A 114 13.10 0.70 -10.73
C ILE A 114 14.01 1.92 -10.84
N VAL A 115 13.44 3.10 -10.61
CA VAL A 115 14.20 4.36 -10.55
C VAL A 115 14.37 4.79 -9.11
N MET A 116 15.62 4.97 -8.69
CA MET A 116 15.98 5.39 -7.35
C MET A 116 16.04 6.91 -7.24
N VAL A 117 15.71 7.46 -6.06
CA VAL A 117 15.91 8.88 -5.77
C VAL A 117 17.41 9.20 -5.90
N SER A 118 17.74 10.34 -6.51
CA SER A 118 19.11 10.82 -6.77
C SER A 118 19.90 10.01 -7.81
N GLY A 119 19.24 9.23 -8.67
CA GLY A 119 19.89 8.49 -9.75
C GLY A 119 20.89 7.42 -9.31
N LYS A 120 20.98 7.11 -8.03
CA LYS A 120 21.83 6.05 -7.50
C LYS A 120 21.20 4.71 -7.82
N LYS A 121 21.91 3.87 -8.59
CA LYS A 121 21.62 2.43 -8.71
C LYS A 121 21.99 1.77 -7.38
N GLY A 122 21.05 1.78 -6.43
CA GLY A 122 21.16 1.05 -5.17
C GLY A 122 20.28 -0.20 -5.21
N ALA A 123 20.50 -1.12 -4.28
CA ALA A 123 19.55 -2.21 -4.07
C ALA A 123 18.22 -1.63 -3.59
N PRO A 124 17.09 -1.98 -4.23
CA PRO A 124 15.77 -1.42 -3.88
C PRO A 124 15.34 -1.68 -2.43
N GLU A 125 15.91 -2.68 -1.80
CA GLU A 125 15.64 -3.04 -0.42
C GLU A 125 16.23 -2.04 0.60
N TYR A 126 17.25 -1.27 0.21
CA TYR A 126 17.99 -0.39 1.13
C TYR A 126 17.93 1.09 0.73
N GLY A 127 17.53 1.38 -0.50
CA GLY A 127 17.46 2.73 -1.04
C GLY A 127 16.04 3.26 -1.12
N VAL A 128 15.90 4.57 -1.31
CA VAL A 128 14.61 5.22 -1.55
C VAL A 128 14.28 5.16 -3.03
N ILE A 129 13.20 4.51 -3.37
CA ILE A 129 12.68 4.43 -4.73
C ILE A 129 11.91 5.73 -5.07
N ASP A 130 12.14 6.30 -6.25
CA ASP A 130 11.32 7.35 -6.82
C ASP A 130 10.06 6.75 -7.45
N HIS A 131 10.24 5.75 -8.33
CA HIS A 131 9.12 5.02 -8.91
C HIS A 131 9.50 3.65 -9.43
N ILE A 132 8.49 2.81 -9.61
CA ILE A 132 8.57 1.50 -10.24
C ILE A 132 7.69 1.51 -11.50
N VAL A 133 8.24 1.06 -12.62
CA VAL A 133 7.48 0.73 -13.83
C VAL A 133 7.09 -0.74 -13.79
N VAL A 134 5.80 -1.00 -13.91
CA VAL A 134 5.20 -2.34 -13.71
C VAL A 134 4.58 -2.83 -15.02
N ARG A 135 4.89 -4.06 -15.40
CA ARG A 135 4.23 -4.74 -16.53
C ARG A 135 2.79 -5.07 -16.16
N ASN A 136 1.87 -4.52 -16.92
CA ASN A 136 0.43 -4.71 -16.70
C ASN A 136 -0.05 -5.94 -17.48
N ALA A 137 -0.95 -6.72 -16.90
CA ALA A 137 -1.46 -7.95 -17.49
C ALA A 137 -2.28 -7.70 -18.79
N LEU A 138 -2.76 -6.48 -18.99
CA LEU A 138 -3.48 -6.06 -20.20
C LEU A 138 -2.55 -5.51 -21.31
N GLY A 139 -1.23 -5.72 -21.18
CA GLY A 139 -0.23 -5.42 -22.21
C GLY A 139 0.41 -4.02 -22.14
N GLY A 140 0.03 -3.18 -21.17
CA GLY A 140 0.61 -1.84 -20.97
C GLY A 140 1.66 -1.80 -19.87
N LEU A 141 2.15 -0.60 -19.59
CA LEU A 141 3.05 -0.29 -18.49
C LEU A 141 2.34 0.66 -17.50
N SER A 142 2.37 0.29 -16.23
CA SER A 142 1.87 1.12 -15.14
C SER A 142 3.03 1.73 -14.36
N LYS A 143 2.78 2.83 -13.63
CA LYS A 143 3.79 3.51 -12.83
C LYS A 143 3.32 3.69 -11.40
N ILE A 144 4.11 3.20 -10.45
CA ILE A 144 3.93 3.44 -9.01
C ILE A 144 5.00 4.44 -8.57
N GLY A 145 4.63 5.68 -8.29
CA GLY A 145 5.52 6.70 -7.75
C GLY A 145 5.49 6.68 -6.22
N PHE A 146 6.65 6.86 -5.59
CA PHE A 146 6.77 6.97 -4.14
C PHE A 146 7.03 8.41 -3.74
N LYS A 147 6.20 8.94 -2.86
CA LYS A 147 6.23 10.32 -2.39
C LYS A 147 6.25 10.36 -0.86
N SER A 148 6.80 11.41 -0.31
CA SER A 148 6.73 11.65 1.13
C SER A 148 6.35 13.10 1.43
N CYS A 149 5.56 13.30 2.47
CA CYS A 149 5.00 14.61 2.82
C CYS A 149 6.06 15.63 3.21
N ASP A 150 7.19 15.18 3.75
CA ASP A 150 8.34 16.04 4.10
C ASP A 150 8.99 16.75 2.90
N GLN A 151 8.66 16.36 1.67
CA GLN A 151 9.10 17.03 0.45
C GLN A 151 8.33 18.33 0.15
N GLY A 152 7.25 18.58 0.87
CA GLY A 152 6.36 19.72 0.68
C GLY A 152 5.35 19.55 -0.46
N ARG A 153 4.23 20.29 -0.37
CA ARG A 153 3.09 20.24 -1.28
C ARG A 153 3.46 20.40 -2.76
N GLU A 154 4.48 21.22 -3.06
CA GLU A 154 4.89 21.52 -4.45
C GLU A 154 5.32 20.26 -5.22
N LYS A 155 5.83 19.24 -4.54
CA LYS A 155 6.23 17.97 -5.16
C LYS A 155 5.04 17.08 -5.59
N PHE A 156 3.84 17.48 -5.23
CA PHE A 156 2.60 16.78 -5.58
C PHE A 156 1.84 17.43 -6.76
N GLN A 157 2.42 18.46 -7.36
CA GLN A 157 1.81 19.17 -8.50
C GLN A 157 2.12 18.48 -9.84
N GLY A 158 1.31 18.77 -10.87
CA GLY A 158 1.60 18.48 -12.28
C GLY A 158 1.41 17.03 -12.73
N ALA A 159 0.78 16.16 -11.94
CA ALA A 159 0.48 14.79 -12.33
C ALA A 159 -1.01 14.57 -12.52
N SER A 160 -1.38 13.58 -13.35
CA SER A 160 -2.71 13.05 -13.51
C SER A 160 -2.70 11.58 -13.11
N LEU A 161 -3.46 11.19 -12.10
CA LEU A 161 -3.31 9.92 -11.40
C LEU A 161 -4.59 9.09 -11.43
N ASP A 162 -4.43 7.79 -11.53
CA ASP A 162 -5.50 6.81 -11.40
C ASP A 162 -5.76 6.47 -9.93
N PHE A 163 -4.72 6.55 -9.08
CA PHE A 163 -4.89 6.38 -7.64
C PHE A 163 -3.82 7.10 -6.81
N VAL A 164 -4.17 7.36 -5.53
CA VAL A 164 -3.23 7.76 -4.48
C VAL A 164 -3.50 6.89 -3.24
N TRP A 165 -2.46 6.28 -2.71
CA TRP A 165 -2.47 5.60 -1.42
C TRP A 165 -1.71 6.43 -0.38
N PHE A 166 -2.39 6.82 0.69
CA PHE A 166 -1.78 7.41 1.87
C PHE A 166 -1.53 6.34 2.93
N ASP A 167 -0.26 6.10 3.25
CA ASP A 167 0.14 5.28 4.39
C ASP A 167 0.44 6.21 5.57
N GLU A 168 -0.49 6.25 6.50
CA GLU A 168 -0.72 7.20 7.59
C GLU A 168 -1.35 8.54 7.12
N GLU A 169 -1.77 9.36 8.11
CA GLU A 169 -2.49 10.62 7.89
C GLU A 169 -1.59 11.68 7.24
N PRO A 170 -1.89 12.13 6.00
CA PRO A 170 -1.13 13.20 5.38
C PRO A 170 -1.53 14.57 5.96
N PRO A 171 -0.71 15.62 5.79
CA PRO A 171 -1.15 17.00 5.92
C PRO A 171 -2.34 17.30 4.99
N GLU A 172 -3.29 18.12 5.47
CA GLU A 172 -4.53 18.45 4.75
C GLU A 172 -4.28 19.06 3.38
N ASP A 173 -3.29 19.96 3.27
CA ASP A 173 -2.92 20.63 2.03
C ASP A 173 -2.36 19.66 0.97
N ILE A 174 -1.65 18.61 1.39
CA ILE A 174 -1.16 17.54 0.51
C ILE A 174 -2.33 16.65 0.07
N TYR A 175 -3.25 16.32 0.99
CA TYR A 175 -4.45 15.58 0.62
C TYR A 175 -5.29 16.35 -0.42
N ALA A 176 -5.53 17.65 -0.18
CA ALA A 176 -6.25 18.52 -1.10
C ALA A 176 -5.57 18.55 -2.48
N GLU A 177 -4.24 18.65 -2.55
CA GLU A 177 -3.48 18.61 -3.80
C GLU A 177 -3.66 17.26 -4.50
N CYS A 178 -3.55 16.14 -3.79
CA CYS A 178 -3.74 14.81 -4.36
C CYS A 178 -5.16 14.58 -4.88
N ARG A 179 -6.19 15.16 -4.25
CA ARG A 179 -7.58 15.12 -4.78
C ARG A 179 -7.67 15.73 -6.18
N MET A 180 -6.95 16.83 -6.42
CA MET A 180 -6.90 17.45 -7.74
C MET A 180 -6.18 16.56 -8.77
N ARG A 181 -5.20 15.74 -8.32
CA ARG A 181 -4.43 14.85 -9.22
C ARG A 181 -5.23 13.64 -9.71
N VAL A 182 -6.24 13.22 -8.98
CA VAL A 182 -7.11 12.09 -9.38
C VAL A 182 -8.41 12.53 -10.05
N PHE A 183 -8.67 13.83 -10.11
CA PHE A 183 -9.96 14.35 -10.55
C PHE A 183 -10.26 14.07 -12.03
N ASP A 184 -9.33 14.36 -12.91
CA ASP A 184 -9.48 14.25 -14.38
C ASP A 184 -9.64 12.79 -14.87
N LYS A 185 -9.06 11.84 -14.14
CA LYS A 185 -9.18 10.41 -14.43
C LYS A 185 -10.30 9.70 -13.69
N CYS A 186 -11.11 10.43 -12.91
CA CYS A 186 -12.03 9.83 -11.95
C CYS A 186 -11.34 8.77 -11.09
N GLY A 187 -10.09 9.04 -10.72
CA GLY A 187 -9.24 8.15 -9.96
C GLY A 187 -9.69 8.00 -8.52
N MET A 188 -8.99 7.19 -7.76
CA MET A 188 -9.34 6.86 -6.39
C MET A 188 -8.27 7.30 -5.39
N ILE A 189 -8.71 7.62 -4.17
CA ILE A 189 -7.85 7.83 -3.00
C ILE A 189 -8.16 6.75 -1.99
N PHE A 190 -7.14 6.18 -1.37
CA PHE A 190 -7.31 5.33 -0.22
C PHE A 190 -6.23 5.59 0.83
N GLY A 191 -6.65 5.54 2.09
CA GLY A 191 -5.79 5.77 3.24
C GLY A 191 -5.76 4.55 4.17
N THR A 192 -4.59 4.30 4.76
CA THR A 192 -4.39 3.28 5.78
C THR A 192 -3.70 3.96 6.96
N MET A 193 -4.44 4.30 8.02
CA MET A 193 -3.91 5.12 9.09
C MET A 193 -4.25 4.64 10.50
N THR A 194 -3.40 5.03 11.44
CA THR A 194 -3.65 4.89 12.87
C THR A 194 -4.11 6.25 13.40
N PRO A 195 -5.30 6.37 13.99
CA PRO A 195 -5.84 7.66 14.47
C PRO A 195 -5.17 8.09 15.79
N LEU A 196 -3.87 8.40 15.76
CA LEU A 196 -3.08 8.75 16.95
C LEU A 196 -3.21 10.21 17.37
N LYS A 197 -3.66 11.08 16.48
CA LYS A 197 -3.67 12.54 16.71
C LYS A 197 -5.02 13.10 17.21
N GLY A 198 -5.97 12.22 17.55
CA GLY A 198 -7.31 12.64 17.96
C GLY A 198 -8.14 13.21 16.80
N LEU A 199 -8.94 14.24 17.10
CA LEU A 199 -9.84 14.89 16.13
C LEU A 199 -9.06 15.80 15.19
N THR A 200 -8.67 15.26 14.03
CA THR A 200 -7.96 15.98 12.97
C THR A 200 -8.90 16.26 11.79
N TRP A 201 -8.37 16.89 10.73
CA TRP A 201 -9.13 17.11 9.48
C TRP A 201 -9.70 15.81 8.89
N VAL A 202 -8.99 14.67 9.08
CA VAL A 202 -9.48 13.35 8.63
C VAL A 202 -10.74 12.94 9.37
N TYR A 203 -10.83 13.24 10.66
CA TYR A 203 -12.05 12.98 11.41
C TYR A 203 -13.23 13.80 10.84
N ASP A 204 -13.02 15.08 10.60
CA ASP A 204 -14.08 15.98 10.12
C ASP A 204 -14.46 15.69 8.65
N GLU A 205 -13.48 15.59 7.76
CA GLU A 205 -13.74 15.45 6.31
C GLU A 205 -14.01 14.01 5.87
N ILE A 206 -13.52 13.02 6.60
CA ILE A 206 -13.65 11.63 6.20
C ILE A 206 -14.61 10.88 7.13
N GLU A 207 -14.31 10.78 8.42
CA GLU A 207 -15.09 9.94 9.33
C GLU A 207 -16.50 10.47 9.57
N LEU A 208 -16.66 11.75 9.85
CA LEU A 208 -17.98 12.36 9.99
C LEU A 208 -18.72 12.47 8.66
N ASN A 209 -17.99 12.63 7.57
CA ASN A 209 -18.58 12.90 6.26
C ASN A 209 -19.05 11.63 5.53
N VAL A 210 -18.74 10.46 6.02
CA VAL A 210 -19.22 9.16 5.46
C VAL A 210 -20.72 9.14 5.23
N ARG A 211 -21.50 9.76 6.13
CA ARG A 211 -22.97 9.80 6.04
C ARG A 211 -23.49 10.78 4.98
N ASN A 212 -22.71 11.80 4.67
CA ASN A 212 -23.11 12.91 3.80
C ASN A 212 -22.51 12.82 2.40
N ASN A 213 -21.39 12.13 2.25
CA ASN A 213 -20.70 11.99 0.98
C ASN A 213 -20.72 10.53 0.50
N PRO A 214 -21.50 10.21 -0.54
CA PRO A 214 -21.62 8.83 -1.04
C PRO A 214 -20.33 8.25 -1.62
N GLU A 215 -19.33 9.08 -1.91
CA GLU A 215 -18.03 8.63 -2.44
C GLU A 215 -17.03 8.24 -1.34
N VAL A 216 -17.30 8.60 -0.08
CA VAL A 216 -16.46 8.27 1.06
C VAL A 216 -16.88 6.94 1.68
N TRP A 217 -15.92 6.13 2.07
CA TRP A 217 -16.12 4.88 2.77
C TRP A 217 -15.02 4.66 3.80
N THR A 218 -15.39 4.22 4.98
CA THR A 218 -14.47 3.96 6.08
C THR A 218 -14.67 2.57 6.68
N ILE A 219 -13.61 2.02 7.25
CA ILE A 219 -13.67 0.78 8.04
C ILE A 219 -12.63 0.82 9.15
N HIS A 220 -12.99 0.29 10.30
CA HIS A 220 -12.12 0.17 11.46
C HIS A 220 -11.62 -1.27 11.62
N MET A 221 -10.30 -1.45 11.68
CA MET A 221 -9.63 -2.73 11.88
C MET A 221 -9.01 -2.79 13.28
N GLU A 222 -9.31 -3.83 14.02
CA GLU A 222 -8.79 -4.08 15.36
C GLU A 222 -7.79 -5.24 15.34
N TRP A 223 -7.03 -5.42 16.40
CA TRP A 223 -6.10 -6.54 16.55
C TRP A 223 -6.79 -7.90 16.44
N LYS A 224 -8.01 -8.02 17.02
CA LYS A 224 -8.82 -9.26 16.96
C LYS A 224 -9.25 -9.66 15.54
N ASP A 225 -9.23 -8.72 14.59
CA ASP A 225 -9.55 -9.01 13.19
C ASP A 225 -8.38 -9.69 12.47
N ASN A 226 -7.15 -9.57 13.01
CA ASN A 226 -5.96 -10.10 12.38
C ASN A 226 -5.69 -11.56 12.79
N PRO A 227 -5.90 -12.54 11.90
CA PRO A 227 -5.74 -13.96 12.22
C PRO A 227 -4.29 -14.39 12.47
N TYR A 228 -3.31 -13.51 12.26
CA TYR A 228 -1.88 -13.78 12.48
C TYR A 228 -1.40 -13.37 13.87
N LEU A 229 -2.22 -12.67 14.64
CA LEU A 229 -1.88 -12.30 16.01
C LEU A 229 -2.36 -13.40 16.96
N ASP A 230 -1.50 -13.76 17.93
CA ASP A 230 -1.86 -14.65 19.00
C ASP A 230 -2.88 -13.96 19.93
N GLN A 231 -4.00 -14.62 20.19
CA GLN A 231 -5.07 -14.04 21.01
C GLN A 231 -4.64 -13.80 22.47
N ASN A 232 -3.78 -14.67 23.01
CA ASN A 232 -3.26 -14.48 24.38
C ASN A 232 -2.34 -13.25 24.46
N GLU A 233 -1.53 -13.01 23.41
CA GLU A 233 -0.70 -11.80 23.34
C GLU A 233 -1.56 -10.54 23.21
N ILE A 234 -2.66 -10.59 22.44
CA ILE A 234 -3.62 -9.47 22.34
C ILE A 234 -4.24 -9.18 23.73
N GLU A 235 -4.69 -10.20 24.44
CA GLU A 235 -5.27 -10.05 25.79
C GLU A 235 -4.25 -9.51 26.79
N ALA A 236 -3.01 -10.00 26.73
CA ALA A 236 -1.92 -9.50 27.56
C ALA A 236 -1.63 -8.01 27.30
N MET A 237 -1.57 -7.61 26.04
CA MET A 237 -1.36 -6.20 25.66
C MET A 237 -2.54 -5.32 26.11
N LEU A 238 -3.76 -5.75 25.91
CA LEU A 238 -4.96 -5.00 26.32
C LEU A 238 -5.04 -4.84 27.85
N SER A 239 -4.55 -5.81 28.62
CA SER A 239 -4.53 -5.73 30.10
C SER A 239 -3.53 -4.70 30.64
N VAL A 240 -2.53 -4.33 29.86
CA VAL A 240 -1.46 -3.38 30.23
C VAL A 240 -1.71 -1.97 29.66
N THR A 241 -2.45 -1.88 28.55
CA THR A 241 -2.76 -0.61 27.89
C THR A 241 -3.96 0.02 28.61
N SER A 242 -3.79 1.23 29.12
CA SER A 242 -4.90 1.97 29.75
C SER A 242 -5.98 2.30 28.70
N GLU A 243 -7.25 2.37 29.10
CA GLU A 243 -8.42 2.69 28.23
C GLU A 243 -8.32 4.07 27.53
N SER A 244 -7.21 4.77 27.68
CA SER A 244 -6.96 6.13 27.15
C SER A 244 -6.07 6.17 25.90
N GLU A 245 -5.70 5.03 25.30
CA GLU A 245 -4.93 4.98 24.05
C GLU A 245 -5.74 4.40 22.87
#